data_7d562ad9838b1954663991a1d6d2bbcd
#
_entry.id   7d562ad9838b1954663991a1d6d2bbcd
#
_cell.length_a   1.000
_cell.length_b   1.000
_cell.length_c   1.000
_cell.angle_alpha   90.00
_cell.angle_beta   90.00
_cell.angle_gamma   90.00
#
_symmetry.space_group_name_H-M   'P 1'
#
loop_
_entity.id
_entity.type
_entity.pdbx_description
1 polymer ?
#
loop_
_entity_poly.entity_id
_entity_poly.type
_entity_poly.pdbx_seq_one_letter_code
_entity_poly.pdbx_strand_id
1 'polypeptide(L)'
;KAENNDEIGHYGQTIINNKCFIMPSHKHIQYIIFDLGAVVLNIDFSLTINAFKNIGIKDFDNIFTQARQDEFFDYFESGKLSPEQFRDKLRKLTDINLQDKAIDDAWNAMIIDFDKDNIDLLKKVKLNYFTCLLSNTNAIHEPVYNSLLLPYGINHISELFHKAYLSHKIGMRKPEERIFSYVINDSKLIPQKTLYIDDTDYYLPVAERFGINTLHFSKGMRLTDLFSKEGYLL
;
A
#
# COMPACT_ATOMS: atom_id res chain seq x y z
N LYS A 1 48.72 -18.27 -3.72
CA LYS A 1 47.41 -18.94 -3.57
C LYS A 1 46.48 -17.93 -2.94
N ALA A 2 45.62 -17.32 -3.74
CA ALA A 2 44.56 -16.45 -3.31
C ALA A 2 43.29 -17.32 -3.23
N GLU A 3 42.68 -17.40 -2.06
CA GLU A 3 41.39 -18.01 -1.89
C GLU A 3 40.30 -16.95 -2.20
N ASN A 4 39.59 -17.18 -3.28
CA ASN A 4 38.33 -16.47 -3.58
C ASN A 4 37.27 -17.02 -2.63
N ASN A 5 36.81 -16.22 -1.69
CA ASN A 5 35.54 -16.45 -0.99
C ASN A 5 34.43 -15.78 -1.77
N ASP A 6 33.77 -16.54 -2.64
CA ASP A 6 32.48 -16.20 -3.18
C ASP A 6 31.43 -16.27 -2.05
N GLU A 7 30.99 -15.12 -1.55
CA GLU A 7 29.81 -15.03 -0.68
C GLU A 7 28.56 -15.32 -1.52
N ILE A 8 28.20 -16.60 -1.59
CA ILE A 8 26.89 -17.02 -2.11
C ILE A 8 25.86 -16.61 -1.05
N GLY A 9 25.06 -15.61 -1.36
CA GLY A 9 23.95 -15.17 -0.53
C GLY A 9 23.01 -16.35 -0.24
N HIS A 10 22.81 -16.67 1.01
CA HIS A 10 21.89 -17.69 1.45
C HIS A 10 20.45 -17.17 1.31
N TYR A 11 19.78 -17.55 0.24
CA TYR A 11 18.35 -17.36 0.09
C TYR A 11 17.60 -18.53 0.75
N GLY A 12 16.72 -18.24 1.70
CA GLY A 12 15.80 -19.24 2.26
C GLY A 12 14.67 -19.49 1.25
N GLN A 13 14.30 -20.75 1.05
CA GLN A 13 13.08 -21.10 0.31
C GLN A 13 11.95 -21.32 1.29
N THR A 14 10.88 -20.51 1.19
CA THR A 14 9.64 -20.72 1.96
C THR A 14 8.53 -21.13 1.00
N ILE A 15 7.88 -22.24 1.30
CA ILE A 15 6.75 -22.75 0.50
C ILE A 15 5.46 -22.28 1.16
N ILE A 16 4.73 -21.36 0.51
CA ILE A 16 3.41 -20.90 0.93
C ILE A 16 2.41 -21.35 -0.15
N ASN A 17 1.39 -22.11 0.22
CA ASN A 17 0.34 -22.60 -0.69
C ASN A 17 0.89 -23.27 -1.97
N ASN A 18 1.87 -24.17 -1.83
CA ASN A 18 2.56 -24.89 -2.93
C ASN A 18 3.33 -23.98 -3.91
N LYS A 19 3.58 -22.72 -3.57
CA LYS A 19 4.47 -21.84 -4.32
C LYS A 19 5.76 -21.66 -3.54
N CYS A 20 6.90 -21.83 -4.23
CA CYS A 20 8.22 -21.56 -3.67
C CYS A 20 8.50 -20.06 -3.78
N PHE A 21 8.63 -19.39 -2.66
CA PHE A 21 9.10 -18.00 -2.59
C PHE A 21 10.55 -18.00 -2.15
N ILE A 22 11.39 -17.32 -2.90
CA ILE A 22 12.76 -17.04 -2.48
C ILE A 22 12.70 -15.83 -1.55
N MET A 23 12.71 -16.10 -0.24
CA MET A 23 12.77 -15.03 0.75
C MET A 23 14.24 -14.66 0.99
N PRO A 24 14.58 -13.36 1.08
CA PRO A 24 15.91 -12.98 1.55
C PRO A 24 16.14 -13.58 2.93
N SER A 25 17.39 -13.96 3.23
CA SER A 25 17.75 -14.52 4.55
C SER A 25 17.22 -13.60 5.66
N HIS A 26 16.24 -14.07 6.44
CA HIS A 26 15.49 -13.26 7.42
C HIS A 26 16.36 -12.63 8.51
N LYS A 27 17.55 -13.21 8.74
CA LYS A 27 18.48 -12.79 9.81
C LYS A 27 19.02 -11.37 9.63
N HIS A 28 18.84 -10.75 8.45
CA HIS A 28 19.40 -9.43 8.15
C HIS A 28 18.35 -8.32 8.07
N ILE A 29 17.06 -8.65 7.99
CA ILE A 29 16.00 -7.63 7.90
C ILE A 29 15.82 -6.92 9.24
N GLN A 30 15.84 -5.60 9.20
CA GLN A 30 15.65 -4.72 10.36
C GLN A 30 14.51 -3.75 10.15
N TYR A 31 14.16 -3.50 8.89
CA TYR A 31 13.17 -2.52 8.46
C TYR A 31 12.15 -3.19 7.55
N ILE A 32 10.88 -2.86 7.74
CA ILE A 32 9.81 -3.35 6.87
C ILE A 32 8.96 -2.18 6.41
N ILE A 33 8.77 -2.09 5.09
CA ILE A 33 7.83 -1.15 4.47
C ILE A 33 6.62 -1.96 4.01
N PHE A 34 5.44 -1.58 4.47
CA PHE A 34 4.17 -2.18 4.08
C PHE A 34 3.42 -1.24 3.14
N ASP A 35 2.83 -1.77 2.07
CA ASP A 35 1.70 -1.12 1.44
C ASP A 35 0.45 -1.22 2.30
N LEU A 36 -0.58 -0.43 1.99
CA LEU A 36 -1.85 -0.42 2.69
C LEU A 36 -2.88 -1.32 2.00
N GLY A 37 -3.29 -0.95 0.80
CA GLY A 37 -4.35 -1.62 0.07
C GLY A 37 -3.99 -3.05 -0.31
N ALA A 38 -4.91 -3.99 -0.16
CA ALA A 38 -4.72 -5.42 -0.41
C ALA A 38 -3.59 -6.10 0.37
N VAL A 39 -2.81 -5.37 1.19
CA VAL A 39 -1.78 -5.91 2.09
C VAL A 39 -2.23 -5.86 3.53
N VAL A 40 -2.58 -4.68 4.03
CA VAL A 40 -3.01 -4.43 5.41
C VAL A 40 -4.51 -4.19 5.50
N LEU A 41 -5.05 -3.44 4.54
CA LEU A 41 -6.45 -3.08 4.39
C LEU A 41 -7.09 -3.92 3.29
N ASN A 42 -8.18 -4.60 3.58
CA ASN A 42 -8.95 -5.32 2.57
C ASN A 42 -9.65 -4.34 1.63
N ILE A 43 -9.40 -4.47 0.35
CA ILE A 43 -10.02 -3.64 -0.70
C ILE A 43 -10.53 -4.49 -1.85
N ASP A 44 -11.62 -4.00 -2.49
CA ASP A 44 -12.12 -4.55 -3.76
C ASP A 44 -12.52 -3.39 -4.69
N PHE A 45 -11.69 -3.13 -5.68
CA PHE A 45 -11.91 -2.05 -6.65
C PHE A 45 -13.19 -2.23 -7.47
N SER A 46 -13.67 -3.47 -7.65
CA SER A 46 -14.93 -3.73 -8.36
C SER A 46 -16.14 -3.10 -7.68
N LEU A 47 -16.11 -2.94 -6.36
CA LEU A 47 -17.17 -2.29 -5.59
C LEU A 47 -17.28 -0.80 -5.95
N THR A 48 -16.17 -0.10 -6.10
CA THR A 48 -16.16 1.31 -6.55
C THR A 48 -16.72 1.43 -7.97
N ILE A 49 -16.30 0.56 -8.90
CA ILE A 49 -16.83 0.54 -10.26
C ILE A 49 -18.35 0.38 -10.24
N ASN A 50 -18.84 -0.62 -9.49
CA ASN A 50 -20.27 -0.89 -9.39
C ASN A 50 -21.04 0.28 -8.71
N ALA A 51 -20.47 0.88 -7.67
CA ALA A 51 -21.07 2.01 -6.98
C ALA A 51 -21.23 3.22 -7.92
N PHE A 52 -20.21 3.55 -8.72
CA PHE A 52 -20.31 4.62 -9.71
C PHE A 52 -21.35 4.32 -10.80
N LYS A 53 -21.43 3.06 -11.27
CA LYS A 53 -22.48 2.64 -12.22
C LYS A 53 -23.88 2.82 -11.63
N ASN A 54 -24.06 2.49 -10.35
CA ASN A 54 -25.35 2.60 -9.65
C ASN A 54 -25.82 4.05 -9.47
N ILE A 55 -24.91 5.01 -9.35
CA ILE A 55 -25.26 6.45 -9.29
C ILE A 55 -25.37 7.11 -10.66
N GLY A 56 -25.37 6.32 -11.73
CA GLY A 56 -25.68 6.77 -13.09
C GLY A 56 -24.48 6.90 -14.03
N ILE A 57 -23.26 6.64 -13.58
CA ILE A 57 -22.06 6.67 -14.43
C ILE A 57 -21.88 5.31 -15.09
N LYS A 58 -22.69 5.02 -16.10
CA LYS A 58 -22.75 3.68 -16.74
C LYS A 58 -21.42 3.23 -17.35
N ASP A 59 -20.62 4.15 -17.85
CA ASP A 59 -19.36 3.88 -18.56
C ASP A 59 -18.14 4.24 -17.70
N PHE A 60 -18.23 4.02 -16.40
CA PHE A 60 -17.17 4.37 -15.45
C PHE A 60 -15.82 3.72 -15.79
N ASP A 61 -15.82 2.50 -16.33
CA ASP A 61 -14.59 1.79 -16.73
C ASP A 61 -13.79 2.59 -17.78
N ASN A 62 -14.47 3.14 -18.79
CA ASN A 62 -13.82 3.97 -19.83
C ASN A 62 -13.40 5.33 -19.28
N ILE A 63 -14.27 5.97 -18.48
CA ILE A 63 -13.94 7.25 -17.81
C ILE A 63 -12.72 7.07 -16.90
N PHE A 64 -12.68 5.98 -16.14
CA PHE A 64 -11.55 5.67 -15.28
C PHE A 64 -10.26 5.45 -16.08
N THR A 65 -10.36 4.74 -17.21
CA THR A 65 -9.21 4.51 -18.10
C THR A 65 -8.70 5.82 -18.72
N GLN A 66 -9.61 6.69 -19.19
CA GLN A 66 -9.26 8.02 -19.69
C GLN A 66 -8.64 8.90 -18.60
N ALA A 67 -9.26 8.95 -17.43
CA ALA A 67 -8.77 9.73 -16.30
C ALA A 67 -7.39 9.24 -15.78
N ARG A 68 -7.08 7.95 -15.94
CA ARG A 68 -5.72 7.41 -15.69
C ARG A 68 -4.72 7.92 -16.72
N GLN A 69 -5.09 8.01 -18.00
CA GLN A 69 -4.23 8.57 -19.04
C GLN A 69 -3.97 10.06 -18.82
N ASP A 70 -4.94 10.80 -18.28
CA ASP A 70 -4.85 12.23 -17.98
C ASP A 70 -4.14 12.53 -16.64
N GLU A 71 -3.52 11.55 -15.99
CA GLU A 71 -2.88 11.68 -14.66
C GLU A 71 -3.83 12.24 -13.56
N PHE A 72 -5.12 12.25 -13.80
CA PHE A 72 -6.11 12.85 -12.89
C PHE A 72 -6.11 12.21 -11.50
N PHE A 73 -6.11 10.88 -11.46
CA PHE A 73 -6.03 10.14 -10.19
C PHE A 73 -4.67 10.31 -9.54
N ASP A 74 -3.60 10.38 -10.34
CA ASP A 74 -2.24 10.61 -9.87
C ASP A 74 -2.11 11.95 -9.15
N TYR A 75 -2.75 12.99 -9.69
CA TYR A 75 -2.78 14.30 -9.05
C TYR A 75 -3.58 14.30 -7.75
N PHE A 76 -4.67 13.55 -7.68
CA PHE A 76 -5.43 13.41 -6.45
C PHE A 76 -4.68 12.60 -5.39
N GLU A 77 -4.09 11.45 -5.76
CA GLU A 77 -3.27 10.64 -4.87
C GLU A 77 -1.96 11.33 -4.43
N SER A 78 -1.45 12.27 -5.21
CA SER A 78 -0.30 13.09 -4.82
C SER A 78 -0.68 14.40 -4.12
N GLY A 79 -1.96 14.60 -3.77
CA GLY A 79 -2.44 15.79 -3.06
C GLY A 79 -2.40 17.08 -3.88
N LYS A 80 -2.18 16.99 -5.19
CA LYS A 80 -2.20 18.15 -6.11
C LYS A 80 -3.63 18.63 -6.42
N LEU A 81 -4.62 17.78 -6.17
CA LEU A 81 -6.04 18.12 -6.24
C LEU A 81 -6.67 18.00 -4.86
N SER A 82 -7.51 18.98 -4.50
CA SER A 82 -8.37 18.87 -3.33
C SER A 82 -9.54 17.90 -3.58
N PRO A 83 -10.21 17.40 -2.52
CA PRO A 83 -11.42 16.61 -2.66
C PRO A 83 -12.51 17.30 -3.51
N GLU A 84 -12.68 18.61 -3.37
CA GLU A 84 -13.61 19.42 -4.16
C GLU A 84 -13.25 19.39 -5.64
N GLN A 85 -11.98 19.67 -5.95
CA GLN A 85 -11.49 19.64 -7.34
C GLN A 85 -11.61 18.26 -7.97
N PHE A 86 -11.40 17.19 -7.18
CA PHE A 86 -11.61 15.83 -7.62
C PHE A 86 -13.08 15.57 -8.00
N ARG A 87 -14.02 15.93 -7.11
CA ARG A 87 -15.47 15.78 -7.37
C ARG A 87 -15.93 16.59 -8.57
N ASP A 88 -15.48 17.85 -8.68
CA ASP A 88 -15.83 18.72 -9.81
C ASP A 88 -15.30 18.19 -11.13
N LYS A 89 -14.11 17.62 -11.15
CA LYS A 89 -13.56 17.01 -12.36
C LYS A 89 -14.33 15.74 -12.74
N LEU A 90 -14.75 14.92 -11.78
CA LEU A 90 -15.63 13.77 -12.04
C LEU A 90 -16.97 14.21 -12.63
N ARG A 91 -17.62 15.25 -12.09
CA ARG A 91 -18.86 15.80 -12.65
C ARG A 91 -18.68 16.23 -14.11
N LYS A 92 -17.59 16.93 -14.40
CA LYS A 92 -17.27 17.39 -15.77
C LYS A 92 -17.03 16.23 -16.74
N LEU A 93 -16.36 15.17 -16.29
CA LEU A 93 -16.08 13.99 -17.11
C LEU A 93 -17.35 13.17 -17.39
N THR A 94 -18.31 13.19 -16.49
CA THR A 94 -19.51 12.38 -16.57
C THR A 94 -20.72 13.15 -17.13
N ASP A 95 -20.66 14.48 -17.16
CA ASP A 95 -21.78 15.39 -17.44
C ASP A 95 -23.01 15.13 -16.55
N ILE A 96 -22.77 14.67 -15.32
CA ILE A 96 -23.81 14.36 -14.32
C ILE A 96 -23.57 15.22 -13.07
N ASN A 97 -24.61 15.93 -12.63
CA ASN A 97 -24.56 16.74 -11.41
C ASN A 97 -24.79 15.88 -10.16
N LEU A 98 -23.74 15.15 -9.74
CA LEU A 98 -23.77 14.29 -8.56
C LEU A 98 -23.51 15.08 -7.27
N GLN A 99 -24.17 14.70 -6.19
CA GLN A 99 -23.90 15.19 -4.84
C GLN A 99 -22.51 14.74 -4.39
N ASP A 100 -21.80 15.56 -3.61
CA ASP A 100 -20.47 15.25 -3.05
C ASP A 100 -20.48 13.91 -2.34
N LYS A 101 -21.47 13.71 -1.47
CA LYS A 101 -21.60 12.48 -0.70
C LYS A 101 -21.76 11.24 -1.58
N ALA A 102 -22.49 11.33 -2.68
CA ALA A 102 -22.68 10.19 -3.59
C ALA A 102 -21.37 9.82 -4.31
N ILE A 103 -20.56 10.82 -4.66
CA ILE A 103 -19.21 10.60 -5.24
C ILE A 103 -18.30 9.96 -4.20
N ASP A 104 -18.27 10.49 -2.98
CA ASP A 104 -17.40 9.99 -1.91
C ASP A 104 -17.77 8.57 -1.50
N ASP A 105 -19.07 8.28 -1.36
CA ASP A 105 -19.55 6.94 -1.02
C ASP A 105 -19.16 5.94 -2.13
N ALA A 106 -19.31 6.31 -3.39
CA ALA A 106 -18.94 5.47 -4.52
C ALA A 106 -17.41 5.28 -4.62
N TRP A 107 -16.63 6.33 -4.36
CA TRP A 107 -15.17 6.27 -4.37
C TRP A 107 -14.64 5.40 -3.22
N ASN A 108 -15.25 5.51 -2.03
CA ASN A 108 -14.88 4.74 -0.84
C ASN A 108 -15.41 3.30 -0.84
N ALA A 109 -16.30 2.92 -1.74
CA ALA A 109 -16.92 1.59 -1.75
C ALA A 109 -15.90 0.44 -1.84
N MET A 110 -14.71 0.68 -2.41
CA MET A 110 -13.62 -0.30 -2.47
C MET A 110 -13.03 -0.65 -1.10
N ILE A 111 -13.18 0.20 -0.10
CA ILE A 111 -12.62 0.01 1.24
C ILE A 111 -13.56 -0.93 2.00
N ILE A 112 -13.05 -2.11 2.40
CA ILE A 112 -13.88 -3.14 3.05
C ILE A 112 -13.69 -3.10 4.57
N ASP A 113 -12.57 -3.60 5.05
CA ASP A 113 -12.25 -3.70 6.47
C ASP A 113 -10.76 -3.93 6.74
N PHE A 114 -10.42 -3.97 8.03
CA PHE A 114 -9.14 -4.49 8.51
C PHE A 114 -9.36 -5.86 9.18
N ASP A 115 -8.55 -6.83 8.81
CA ASP A 115 -8.52 -8.09 9.53
C ASP A 115 -7.91 -7.86 10.94
N LYS A 116 -8.64 -8.30 11.96
CA LYS A 116 -8.20 -8.19 13.36
C LYS A 116 -6.86 -8.88 13.60
N ASP A 117 -6.65 -10.05 13.00
CA ASP A 117 -5.41 -10.81 13.17
C ASP A 117 -4.22 -10.06 12.56
N ASN A 118 -4.44 -9.36 11.43
CA ASN A 118 -3.43 -8.50 10.82
C ASN A 118 -3.08 -7.31 11.72
N ILE A 119 -4.08 -6.66 12.35
CA ILE A 119 -3.83 -5.55 13.29
C ILE A 119 -3.02 -6.03 14.49
N ASP A 120 -3.41 -7.14 15.10
CA ASP A 120 -2.71 -7.70 16.27
C ASP A 120 -1.28 -8.16 15.90
N LEU A 121 -1.10 -8.69 14.69
CA LEU A 121 0.20 -9.06 14.15
C LEU A 121 1.09 -7.82 13.91
N LEU A 122 0.58 -6.78 13.27
CA LEU A 122 1.33 -5.56 12.98
C LEU A 122 1.84 -4.88 14.26
N LYS A 123 1.06 -4.89 15.35
CA LYS A 123 1.51 -4.42 16.66
C LYS A 123 2.74 -5.18 17.14
N LYS A 124 2.80 -6.50 16.92
CA LYS A 124 3.94 -7.35 17.30
C LYS A 124 5.14 -7.16 16.35
N VAL A 125 4.89 -7.08 15.05
CA VAL A 125 5.94 -6.79 14.05
C VAL A 125 6.62 -5.46 14.35
N LYS A 126 5.84 -4.45 14.74
CA LYS A 126 6.36 -3.13 15.15
C LYS A 126 7.31 -3.20 16.35
N LEU A 127 7.16 -4.19 17.25
CA LEU A 127 8.07 -4.38 18.38
C LEU A 127 9.43 -4.99 17.95
N ASN A 128 9.45 -5.74 16.85
CA ASN A 128 10.61 -6.50 16.40
C ASN A 128 11.39 -5.79 15.28
N TYR A 129 10.72 -4.96 14.49
CA TYR A 129 11.27 -4.29 13.31
C TYR A 129 10.91 -2.81 13.32
N PHE A 130 11.75 -1.97 12.71
CA PHE A 130 11.32 -0.62 12.38
C PHE A 130 10.38 -0.69 11.18
N THR A 131 9.13 -0.28 11.36
CA THR A 131 8.08 -0.43 10.35
C THR A 131 7.67 0.89 9.75
N CYS A 132 7.49 0.92 8.43
CA CYS A 132 6.92 2.03 7.68
C CYS A 132 5.65 1.58 6.95
N LEU A 133 4.68 2.47 6.84
CA LEU A 133 3.59 2.38 5.88
C LEU A 133 3.95 3.26 4.69
N LEU A 134 3.80 2.76 3.46
CA LEU A 134 3.97 3.51 2.22
C LEU A 134 2.80 3.26 1.28
N SER A 135 1.85 4.18 1.22
CA SER A 135 0.60 4.00 0.51
C SER A 135 0.30 5.09 -0.51
N ASN A 136 -0.10 4.68 -1.71
CA ASN A 136 -0.84 5.53 -2.63
C ASN A 136 -2.30 5.61 -2.14
N THR A 137 -2.70 6.79 -1.67
CA THR A 137 -4.02 7.03 -1.09
C THR A 137 -4.40 8.50 -1.25
N ASN A 138 -5.56 8.89 -0.76
CA ASN A 138 -6.08 10.23 -0.96
C ASN A 138 -6.90 10.74 0.24
N ALA A 139 -7.22 12.03 0.21
CA ALA A 139 -7.91 12.72 1.30
C ALA A 139 -9.38 12.31 1.49
N ILE A 140 -10.00 11.59 0.55
CA ILE A 140 -11.36 11.05 0.70
C ILE A 140 -11.31 9.66 1.36
N HIS A 141 -10.32 8.83 1.04
CA HIS A 141 -10.16 7.50 1.62
C HIS A 141 -9.67 7.53 3.07
N GLU A 142 -8.77 8.48 3.40
CA GLU A 142 -8.11 8.49 4.71
C GLU A 142 -9.06 8.54 5.91
N PRO A 143 -10.07 9.40 5.96
CA PRO A 143 -11.03 9.41 7.07
C PRO A 143 -11.80 8.10 7.20
N VAL A 144 -12.12 7.44 6.07
CA VAL A 144 -12.92 6.22 6.05
C VAL A 144 -12.13 5.05 6.64
N TYR A 145 -10.94 4.77 6.11
CA TYR A 145 -10.17 3.64 6.66
C TYR A 145 -9.70 3.90 8.10
N ASN A 146 -9.45 5.15 8.50
CA ASN A 146 -9.15 5.45 9.90
C ASN A 146 -10.37 5.18 10.81
N SER A 147 -11.60 5.45 10.36
CA SER A 147 -12.82 5.16 11.13
C SER A 147 -13.00 3.66 11.38
N LEU A 148 -12.55 2.80 10.46
CA LEU A 148 -12.59 1.33 10.61
C LEU A 148 -11.61 0.81 11.69
N LEU A 149 -10.65 1.62 12.11
CA LEU A 149 -9.69 1.25 13.17
C LEU A 149 -10.18 1.59 14.58
N LEU A 150 -11.20 2.44 14.72
CA LEU A 150 -11.74 2.85 16.03
C LEU A 150 -12.17 1.68 16.93
N PRO A 151 -12.82 0.60 16.41
CA PRO A 151 -13.17 -0.57 17.23
C PRO A 151 -11.95 -1.28 17.84
N TYR A 152 -10.75 -1.07 17.30
CA TYR A 152 -9.49 -1.63 17.79
C TYR A 152 -8.71 -0.68 18.72
N GLY A 153 -9.32 0.47 19.08
CA GLY A 153 -8.70 1.50 19.93
C GLY A 153 -7.60 2.29 19.22
N ILE A 154 -7.65 2.35 17.88
CA ILE A 154 -6.67 3.04 17.03
C ILE A 154 -7.39 4.19 16.31
N ASN A 155 -6.90 5.41 16.46
CA ASN A 155 -7.53 6.60 15.86
C ASN A 155 -7.01 6.87 14.44
N HIS A 156 -5.79 6.45 14.16
CA HIS A 156 -5.13 6.72 12.88
C HIS A 156 -4.21 5.58 12.49
N ILE A 157 -4.19 5.24 11.20
CA ILE A 157 -3.36 4.14 10.65
C ILE A 157 -1.88 4.26 11.00
N SER A 158 -1.36 5.47 11.15
CA SER A 158 0.04 5.70 11.54
C SER A 158 0.40 5.13 12.91
N GLU A 159 -0.57 4.88 13.79
CA GLU A 159 -0.29 4.29 15.10
C GLU A 159 0.20 2.83 15.01
N LEU A 160 -0.12 2.14 13.91
CA LEU A 160 0.34 0.77 13.66
C LEU A 160 1.81 0.69 13.20
N PHE A 161 2.42 1.81 12.82
CA PHE A 161 3.77 1.87 12.26
C PHE A 161 4.65 2.87 13.02
N HIS A 162 5.97 2.81 12.82
CA HIS A 162 6.87 3.84 13.33
C HIS A 162 6.76 5.12 12.49
N LYS A 163 6.57 4.97 11.18
CA LYS A 163 6.29 6.08 10.26
C LYS A 163 5.24 5.68 9.22
N ALA A 164 4.44 6.65 8.79
CA ALA A 164 3.45 6.46 7.73
C ALA A 164 3.63 7.54 6.65
N TYR A 165 3.77 7.08 5.42
CA TYR A 165 3.95 7.89 4.22
C TYR A 165 2.70 7.72 3.35
N LEU A 166 1.80 8.68 3.45
CA LEU A 166 0.57 8.75 2.67
C LEU A 166 0.81 9.69 1.50
N SER A 167 0.68 9.21 0.29
CA SER A 167 1.09 9.91 -0.95
C SER A 167 0.53 11.33 -1.04
N HIS A 168 -0.75 11.52 -0.72
CA HIS A 168 -1.41 12.84 -0.79
C HIS A 168 -0.90 13.84 0.26
N LYS A 169 -0.28 13.37 1.35
CA LYS A 169 0.33 14.25 2.37
C LYS A 169 1.76 14.64 2.04
N ILE A 170 2.50 13.73 1.40
CA ILE A 170 3.92 13.96 1.09
C ILE A 170 4.15 14.48 -0.33
N GLY A 171 3.10 14.57 -1.15
CA GLY A 171 3.18 15.09 -2.52
C GLY A 171 3.92 14.19 -3.52
N MET A 172 4.05 12.90 -3.20
CA MET A 172 4.76 11.90 -4.00
C MET A 172 4.00 10.59 -3.97
N ARG A 173 4.08 9.79 -5.04
CA ARG A 173 3.41 8.50 -5.13
C ARG A 173 4.29 7.43 -5.75
N LYS A 174 4.00 6.16 -5.49
CA LYS A 174 4.58 5.02 -6.20
C LYS A 174 4.07 5.02 -7.64
N PRO A 175 4.89 4.70 -8.65
CA PRO A 175 6.26 4.18 -8.60
C PRO A 175 7.35 5.28 -8.75
N GLU A 176 7.10 6.53 -8.43
CA GLU A 176 8.13 7.57 -8.56
C GLU A 176 9.37 7.23 -7.73
N GLU A 177 10.56 7.26 -8.32
CA GLU A 177 11.82 6.97 -7.60
C GLU A 177 12.03 7.89 -6.38
N ARG A 178 11.60 9.14 -6.49
CA ARG A 178 11.75 10.13 -5.43
C ARG A 178 11.04 9.73 -4.12
N ILE A 179 9.94 8.94 -4.17
CA ILE A 179 9.25 8.52 -2.94
C ILE A 179 10.08 7.51 -2.17
N PHE A 180 10.73 6.55 -2.86
CA PHE A 180 11.62 5.58 -2.23
C PHE A 180 12.85 6.26 -1.64
N SER A 181 13.47 7.17 -2.40
CA SER A 181 14.58 7.99 -1.89
C SER A 181 14.17 8.79 -0.65
N TYR A 182 12.98 9.40 -0.66
CA TYR A 182 12.45 10.15 0.47
C TYR A 182 12.27 9.26 1.71
N VAL A 183 11.60 8.10 1.56
CA VAL A 183 11.34 7.16 2.67
C VAL A 183 12.64 6.63 3.26
N ILE A 184 13.61 6.26 2.42
CA ILE A 184 14.94 5.80 2.86
C ILE A 184 15.61 6.86 3.71
N ASN A 185 15.69 8.10 3.22
CA ASN A 185 16.41 9.18 3.89
C ASN A 185 15.70 9.62 5.18
N ASP A 186 14.38 9.83 5.14
CA ASP A 186 13.60 10.30 6.28
C ASP A 186 13.54 9.28 7.41
N SER A 187 13.40 7.99 7.08
CA SER A 187 13.41 6.90 8.06
C SER A 187 14.81 6.35 8.36
N LYS A 188 15.86 6.86 7.70
CA LYS A 188 17.25 6.38 7.86
C LYS A 188 17.37 4.87 7.65
N LEU A 189 16.66 4.36 6.64
CA LEU A 189 16.66 2.94 6.34
C LEU A 189 18.01 2.52 5.74
N ILE A 190 18.40 1.28 6.03
CA ILE A 190 19.49 0.60 5.33
C ILE A 190 18.82 -0.28 4.26
N PRO A 191 18.89 0.08 2.96
CA PRO A 191 18.14 -0.60 1.91
C PRO A 191 18.30 -2.11 1.90
N GLN A 192 19.55 -2.63 2.02
CA GLN A 192 19.86 -4.06 2.04
C GLN A 192 19.29 -4.81 3.25
N LYS A 193 18.88 -4.08 4.30
CA LYS A 193 18.23 -4.61 5.51
C LYS A 193 16.74 -4.27 5.55
N THR A 194 16.20 -3.79 4.47
CA THR A 194 14.79 -3.39 4.33
C THR A 194 14.05 -4.40 3.47
N LEU A 195 12.86 -4.81 3.91
CA LEU A 195 11.89 -5.57 3.13
C LEU A 195 10.72 -4.65 2.79
N TYR A 196 10.36 -4.58 1.51
CA TYR A 196 9.16 -3.90 1.03
C TYR A 196 8.13 -4.92 0.56
N ILE A 197 6.92 -4.85 1.12
CA ILE A 197 5.80 -5.76 0.87
C ILE A 197 4.70 -4.94 0.18
N ASP A 198 4.36 -5.31 -1.06
CA ASP A 198 3.36 -4.61 -1.87
C ASP A 198 2.63 -5.61 -2.78
N ASP A 199 1.34 -5.42 -3.05
CA ASP A 199 0.53 -6.25 -3.93
C ASP A 199 0.71 -5.89 -5.42
N THR A 200 1.27 -4.73 -5.71
CA THR A 200 1.49 -4.23 -7.06
C THR A 200 2.91 -4.53 -7.53
N ASP A 201 3.07 -5.59 -8.32
CA ASP A 201 4.36 -6.05 -8.84
C ASP A 201 5.14 -4.97 -9.60
N TYR A 202 4.46 -4.06 -10.27
CA TYR A 202 5.03 -2.94 -11.02
C TYR A 202 5.82 -1.95 -10.14
N TYR A 203 5.57 -1.88 -8.83
CA TYR A 203 6.31 -0.98 -7.93
C TYR A 203 7.63 -1.57 -7.43
N LEU A 204 7.72 -2.90 -7.38
CA LEU A 204 8.83 -3.61 -6.76
C LEU A 204 10.19 -3.35 -7.45
N PRO A 205 10.30 -3.39 -8.80
CA PRO A 205 11.58 -3.13 -9.47
C PRO A 205 12.13 -1.73 -9.21
N VAL A 206 11.27 -0.75 -8.86
CA VAL A 206 11.73 0.59 -8.52
C VAL A 206 12.41 0.59 -7.15
N ALA A 207 11.82 -0.09 -6.15
CA ALA A 207 12.42 -0.25 -4.83
C ALA A 207 13.75 -1.03 -4.90
N GLU A 208 13.81 -2.08 -5.71
CA GLU A 208 15.01 -2.91 -5.92
C GLU A 208 16.20 -2.13 -6.44
N ARG A 209 15.98 -1.11 -7.28
CA ARG A 209 17.05 -0.22 -7.77
C ARG A 209 17.75 0.55 -6.65
N PHE A 210 17.10 0.72 -5.49
CA PHE A 210 17.69 1.29 -4.27
C PHE A 210 18.35 0.24 -3.38
N GLY A 211 18.33 -1.04 -3.75
CA GLY A 211 18.86 -2.16 -2.96
C GLY A 211 17.90 -2.66 -1.87
N ILE A 212 16.62 -2.29 -1.94
CA ILE A 212 15.58 -2.79 -1.04
C ILE A 212 15.19 -4.20 -1.48
N ASN A 213 15.05 -5.14 -0.51
CA ASN A 213 14.48 -6.45 -0.79
C ASN A 213 12.97 -6.30 -0.95
N THR A 214 12.38 -6.98 -1.91
CA THR A 214 10.94 -6.87 -2.21
C THR A 214 10.22 -8.19 -2.05
N LEU A 215 8.95 -8.12 -1.70
CA LEU A 215 8.03 -9.25 -1.66
C LEU A 215 6.72 -8.86 -2.33
N HIS A 216 6.37 -9.54 -3.42
CA HIS A 216 5.08 -9.39 -4.06
C HIS A 216 4.01 -10.10 -3.23
N PHE A 217 3.11 -9.32 -2.63
CA PHE A 217 1.99 -9.82 -1.84
C PHE A 217 0.85 -10.25 -2.77
N SER A 218 0.96 -11.48 -3.28
CA SER A 218 0.04 -12.00 -4.28
C SER A 218 -1.35 -12.26 -3.69
N LYS A 219 -2.38 -12.16 -4.54
CA LYS A 219 -3.78 -12.47 -4.16
C LYS A 219 -3.89 -13.84 -3.46
N GLY A 220 -4.49 -13.84 -2.29
CA GLY A 220 -4.69 -15.02 -1.45
C GLY A 220 -3.58 -15.26 -0.42
N MET A 221 -2.52 -14.46 -0.39
CA MET A 221 -1.58 -14.41 0.73
C MET A 221 -2.20 -13.67 1.92
N ARG A 222 -1.74 -14.00 3.12
CA ARG A 222 -2.09 -13.30 4.35
C ARG A 222 -0.81 -12.88 5.06
N LEU A 223 -0.84 -11.76 5.78
CA LEU A 223 0.32 -11.34 6.59
C LEU A 223 0.74 -12.43 7.59
N THR A 224 -0.24 -13.18 8.13
CA THR A 224 0.02 -14.32 9.02
C THR A 224 0.78 -15.47 8.36
N ASP A 225 0.89 -15.50 7.03
CA ASP A 225 1.71 -16.48 6.32
C ASP A 225 3.18 -16.05 6.22
N LEU A 226 3.46 -14.76 6.45
CA LEU A 226 4.81 -14.17 6.37
C LEU A 226 5.47 -14.03 7.74
N PHE A 227 4.69 -14.00 8.82
CA PHE A 227 5.21 -13.72 10.15
C PHE A 227 4.75 -14.77 11.15
N SER A 228 5.60 -15.07 12.13
CA SER A 228 5.20 -15.88 13.29
C SER A 228 4.17 -15.15 14.15
N LYS A 229 3.55 -15.87 15.09
CA LYS A 229 2.60 -15.28 16.05
C LYS A 229 3.23 -14.21 16.95
N GLU A 230 4.55 -14.23 17.10
CA GLU A 230 5.34 -13.24 17.85
C GLU A 230 5.77 -12.05 17.00
N GLY A 231 5.48 -12.07 15.67
CA GLY A 231 5.77 -10.99 14.75
C GLY A 231 7.17 -11.02 14.14
N TYR A 232 7.80 -12.18 14.06
CA TYR A 232 9.08 -12.38 13.35
C TYR A 232 8.80 -12.92 11.94
N LEU A 233 9.58 -12.47 10.96
CA LEU A 233 9.58 -13.04 9.60
C LEU A 233 9.88 -14.55 9.66
N LEU A 234 9.14 -15.34 8.85
CA LEU A 234 9.23 -16.81 8.81
C LEU A 234 10.29 -17.28 7.80
#